data_ab9d711564abe53597ffa0f7b9afca85
#
_entry.id   ab9d711564abe53597ffa0f7b9afca85
#
_cell.length_a   1.000
_cell.length_b   1.000
_cell.length_c   1.000
_cell.angle_alpha   90.00
_cell.angle_beta   90.00
_cell.angle_gamma   90.00
#
_symmetry.space_group_name_H-M   'P 1'
#
loop_
_entity.id
_entity.type
_entity.pdbx_description
1 polymer ?
#
loop_
_entity_poly.entity_id
_entity_poly.type
_entity_poly.pdbx_seq_one_letter_code
_entity_poly.pdbx_strand_id
1 'polypeptide(L)'
;MIPRHAKAQKEAGLYYNFSNIRYGEVITGASRFKAPRFPTSRNSTVNDGQMTTRCPQTHPFWLSDGAKIATGVPASELQPPTFNISQIPPMNAEEAEDCLFLDVVVPRRIFSKMQGPRIRSDKESEHPAKGAPVLVWIDGGGFSAGYKHEQPPAGLVTRSQSEDRDGFIYVAMNYRAGLFCKLLS
;
A
#
# COMPACT_ATOMS: atom_id res chain seq x y z
N MET A 1 9.02 -7.79 -11.95
CA MET A 1 8.31 -8.97 -12.53
C MET A 1 7.10 -9.21 -11.64
N ILE A 2 5.86 -9.06 -12.13
CA ILE A 2 4.64 -9.29 -11.34
C ILE A 2 4.57 -10.79 -11.03
N PRO A 3 4.31 -11.19 -9.77
CA PRO A 3 4.23 -12.58 -9.40
C PRO A 3 3.17 -13.32 -10.24
N ARG A 4 3.49 -14.50 -10.75
CA ARG A 4 2.58 -15.31 -11.58
C ARG A 4 1.29 -15.72 -10.87
N HIS A 5 1.19 -15.51 -9.57
CA HIS A 5 0.09 -15.94 -8.71
C HIS A 5 -0.85 -14.81 -8.26
N ALA A 6 -0.62 -13.57 -8.69
CA ALA A 6 -1.54 -12.48 -8.41
C ALA A 6 -2.67 -12.48 -9.44
N LYS A 7 -3.90 -12.66 -8.99
CA LYS A 7 -5.09 -12.56 -9.85
C LYS A 7 -5.43 -11.09 -10.03
N ALA A 8 -5.47 -10.63 -11.27
CA ALA A 8 -5.90 -9.28 -11.57
C ALA A 8 -7.42 -9.16 -11.38
N GLN A 9 -7.86 -8.22 -10.55
CA GLN A 9 -9.24 -7.77 -10.54
C GLN A 9 -9.42 -6.73 -11.67
N LYS A 10 -10.40 -6.95 -12.52
CA LYS A 10 -10.71 -6.04 -13.62
C LYS A 10 -11.75 -5.03 -13.15
N GLU A 11 -11.31 -3.84 -12.76
CA GLU A 11 -12.21 -2.74 -12.48
C GLU A 11 -12.48 -1.91 -13.74
N ALA A 12 -13.76 -1.76 -14.09
CA ALA A 12 -14.27 -0.91 -15.19
C ALA A 12 -13.57 -1.07 -16.57
N GLY A 13 -12.77 -2.10 -16.77
CA GLY A 13 -12.12 -2.39 -18.05
C GLY A 13 -10.88 -1.53 -18.38
N LEU A 14 -10.50 -0.56 -17.55
CA LEU A 14 -9.43 0.40 -17.83
C LEU A 14 -8.07 0.00 -17.25
N TYR A 15 -8.06 -0.76 -16.15
CA TYR A 15 -6.83 -1.21 -15.48
C TYR A 15 -7.00 -2.58 -14.83
N TYR A 16 -5.89 -3.18 -14.44
CA TYR A 16 -5.81 -4.37 -13.63
C TYR A 16 -5.30 -4.01 -12.24
N ASN A 17 -5.92 -4.56 -11.20
CA ASN A 17 -5.45 -4.45 -9.83
C ASN A 17 -4.84 -5.78 -9.38
N PHE A 18 -3.59 -5.76 -8.93
CA PHE A 18 -2.87 -6.87 -8.32
C PHE A 18 -2.67 -6.56 -6.85
N SER A 19 -3.55 -7.08 -6.01
CA SER A 19 -3.57 -6.76 -4.59
C SER A 19 -2.79 -7.76 -3.74
N ASN A 20 -2.38 -7.30 -2.56
CA ASN A 20 -1.73 -8.11 -1.51
C ASN A 20 -0.50 -8.87 -1.98
N ILE A 21 0.33 -8.21 -2.79
CA ILE A 21 1.65 -8.74 -3.16
C ILE A 21 2.56 -8.59 -1.95
N ARG A 22 3.04 -9.70 -1.41
CA ARG A 22 3.97 -9.69 -0.28
C ARG A 22 5.32 -9.12 -0.71
N TYR A 23 5.78 -8.08 -0.03
CA TYR A 23 7.10 -7.49 -0.26
C TYR A 23 8.06 -7.64 0.93
N GLY A 24 7.55 -8.04 2.10
CA GLY A 24 8.33 -8.34 3.29
C GLY A 24 8.00 -9.72 3.85
N GLU A 25 8.97 -10.34 4.54
CA GLU A 25 8.77 -11.61 5.24
C GLU A 25 7.76 -11.45 6.38
N VAL A 26 7.10 -12.54 6.75
CA VAL A 26 6.15 -12.57 7.89
C VAL A 26 6.86 -12.11 9.16
N ILE A 27 6.25 -11.15 9.85
CA ILE A 27 6.79 -10.58 11.09
C ILE A 27 5.95 -11.09 12.25
N THR A 28 6.47 -12.07 12.97
CA THR A 28 5.84 -12.65 14.17
C THR A 28 6.88 -13.01 15.20
N GLY A 29 6.50 -13.04 16.47
CA GLY A 29 7.34 -13.52 17.56
C GLY A 29 8.74 -12.88 17.59
N ALA A 30 9.78 -13.66 17.43
CA ALA A 30 11.18 -13.22 17.50
C ALA A 30 11.61 -12.25 16.40
N SER A 31 10.83 -12.10 15.34
CA SER A 31 11.09 -11.13 14.26
C SER A 31 10.43 -9.77 14.47
N ARG A 32 9.58 -9.61 15.49
CA ARG A 32 9.01 -8.32 15.88
C ARG A 32 10.12 -7.31 16.14
N PHE A 33 9.85 -6.04 15.84
CA PHE A 33 10.76 -4.91 16.04
C PHE A 33 12.11 -5.01 15.31
N LYS A 34 12.33 -6.05 14.50
CA LYS A 34 13.53 -6.18 13.66
C LYS A 34 13.32 -5.54 12.28
N ALA A 35 14.41 -5.27 11.59
CA ALA A 35 14.37 -4.82 10.20
C ALA A 35 13.61 -5.83 9.34
N PRO A 36 12.80 -5.36 8.36
CA PRO A 36 12.11 -6.25 7.43
C PRO A 36 13.14 -7.03 6.59
N ARG A 37 12.77 -8.26 6.23
CA ARG A 37 13.56 -9.12 5.34
C ARG A 37 12.80 -9.33 4.05
N PHE A 38 13.51 -9.62 2.98
CA PHE A 38 12.86 -10.03 1.73
C PHE A 38 12.15 -11.37 1.92
N PRO A 39 10.97 -11.54 1.27
CA PRO A 39 10.25 -12.82 1.31
C PRO A 39 11.12 -13.95 0.76
N THR A 40 11.32 -14.99 1.55
CA THR A 40 12.06 -16.19 1.13
C THR A 40 11.13 -17.29 0.63
N SER A 41 9.90 -17.30 1.13
CA SER A 41 8.87 -18.25 0.72
C SER A 41 8.12 -17.78 -0.53
N ARG A 42 7.82 -18.71 -1.43
CA ARG A 42 6.88 -18.48 -2.54
C ARG A 42 5.54 -19.09 -2.14
N ASN A 43 4.55 -18.25 -1.94
CA ASN A 43 3.19 -18.72 -1.77
C ASN A 43 2.59 -19.02 -3.16
N SER A 44 2.13 -20.26 -3.38
CA SER A 44 1.44 -20.68 -4.60
C SER A 44 -0.05 -20.34 -4.60
N THR A 45 -0.58 -19.91 -3.46
CA THR A 45 -2.00 -19.54 -3.33
C THR A 45 -2.27 -18.30 -4.18
N VAL A 46 -3.27 -18.39 -5.04
CA VAL A 46 -3.75 -17.24 -5.82
C VAL A 46 -4.46 -16.28 -4.88
N ASN A 47 -3.95 -15.05 -4.81
CA ASN A 47 -4.59 -13.99 -4.06
C ASN A 47 -5.73 -13.40 -4.90
N ASP A 48 -6.96 -13.47 -4.40
CA ASP A 48 -8.15 -12.94 -5.08
C ASP A 48 -8.36 -11.44 -4.84
N GLY A 49 -7.49 -10.82 -4.05
CA GLY A 49 -7.55 -9.38 -3.75
C GLY A 49 -8.57 -8.99 -2.68
N GLN A 50 -9.24 -9.93 -2.06
CA GLN A 50 -10.29 -9.63 -1.08
C GLN A 50 -9.77 -9.33 0.33
N MET A 51 -8.51 -9.65 0.62
CA MET A 51 -7.92 -9.33 1.91
C MET A 51 -7.66 -7.83 2.04
N THR A 52 -8.22 -7.22 3.07
CA THR A 52 -8.03 -5.81 3.43
C THR A 52 -7.01 -5.61 4.56
N THR A 53 -6.08 -6.55 4.72
CA THR A 53 -5.10 -6.54 5.81
C THR A 53 -4.30 -5.24 5.84
N ARG A 54 -4.22 -4.64 7.02
CA ARG A 54 -3.39 -3.48 7.34
C ARG A 54 -2.51 -3.77 8.55
N CYS A 55 -1.43 -3.02 8.68
CA CYS A 55 -0.58 -3.12 9.87
C CYS A 55 -1.33 -2.58 11.10
N PRO A 56 -0.97 -3.04 12.32
CA PRO A 56 -1.57 -2.51 13.53
C PRO A 56 -1.43 -0.99 13.59
N GLN A 57 -2.52 -0.32 13.95
CA GLN A 57 -2.63 1.13 13.98
C GLN A 57 -2.61 1.63 15.42
N THR A 58 -2.16 2.84 15.61
CA THR A 58 -2.34 3.57 16.85
C THR A 58 -3.13 4.83 16.55
N HIS A 59 -4.09 5.15 17.41
CA HIS A 59 -4.87 6.38 17.31
C HIS A 59 -4.48 7.32 18.44
N PRO A 60 -3.40 8.09 18.30
CA PRO A 60 -2.95 8.98 19.36
C PRO A 60 -3.98 10.10 19.59
N PHE A 61 -4.17 10.48 20.83
CA PHE A 61 -5.15 11.52 21.22
C PHE A 61 -4.94 12.83 20.46
N TRP A 62 -3.68 13.23 20.25
CA TRP A 62 -3.37 14.47 19.55
C TRP A 62 -3.95 14.52 18.13
N LEU A 63 -4.13 13.36 17.47
CA LEU A 63 -4.70 13.31 16.13
C LEU A 63 -6.21 13.64 16.17
N SER A 64 -6.94 13.07 17.13
CA SER A 64 -8.37 13.36 17.34
C SER A 64 -8.57 14.79 17.83
N ASP A 65 -7.73 15.26 18.74
CA ASP A 65 -7.82 16.60 19.29
C ASP A 65 -7.44 17.66 18.26
N GLY A 66 -6.43 17.39 17.43
CA GLY A 66 -6.10 18.24 16.29
C GLY A 66 -7.27 18.40 15.32
N ALA A 67 -7.98 17.31 15.02
CA ALA A 67 -9.19 17.37 14.20
C ALA A 67 -10.30 18.20 14.84
N LYS A 68 -10.53 18.07 16.13
CA LYS A 68 -11.51 18.90 16.88
C LYS A 68 -11.14 20.39 16.84
N ILE A 69 -9.88 20.72 17.08
CA ILE A 69 -9.38 22.11 16.98
C ILE A 69 -9.59 22.64 15.55
N ALA A 70 -9.28 21.85 14.54
CA ALA A 70 -9.46 22.26 13.15
C ALA A 70 -10.94 22.50 12.78
N THR A 71 -11.88 21.87 13.50
CA THR A 71 -13.32 22.10 13.36
C THR A 71 -13.86 23.20 14.29
N GLY A 72 -12.99 23.91 15.01
CA GLY A 72 -13.35 25.08 15.81
C GLY A 72 -13.59 24.79 17.30
N VAL A 73 -13.30 23.60 17.80
CA VAL A 73 -13.37 23.32 19.24
C VAL A 73 -12.21 24.00 19.96
N PRO A 74 -12.44 24.87 20.96
CA PRO A 74 -11.37 25.51 21.71
C PRO A 74 -10.49 24.48 22.43
N ALA A 75 -9.18 24.69 22.43
CA ALA A 75 -8.25 23.81 23.13
C ALA A 75 -8.54 23.67 24.65
N SER A 76 -9.15 24.69 25.25
CA SER A 76 -9.57 24.66 26.64
C SER A 76 -10.71 23.69 26.96
N GLU A 77 -11.45 23.24 25.93
CA GLU A 77 -12.54 22.27 26.08
C GLU A 77 -12.06 20.83 25.87
N LEU A 78 -10.82 20.64 25.44
CA LEU A 78 -10.24 19.32 25.28
C LEU A 78 -9.89 18.73 26.64
N GLN A 79 -10.49 17.58 26.95
CA GLN A 79 -10.17 16.89 28.19
C GLN A 79 -8.81 16.18 28.05
N PRO A 80 -7.95 16.29 29.08
CA PRO A 80 -6.71 15.52 29.08
C PRO A 80 -7.05 14.03 29.01
N PRO A 81 -6.31 13.25 28.17
CA PRO A 81 -6.58 11.84 28.03
C PRO A 81 -6.35 11.11 29.36
N THR A 82 -7.41 10.50 29.88
CA THR A 82 -7.27 9.55 30.99
C THR A 82 -6.93 8.20 30.40
N PHE A 83 -5.69 7.77 30.59
CA PHE A 83 -5.26 6.47 30.10
C PHE A 83 -5.80 5.36 31.01
N ASN A 84 -6.71 4.56 30.48
CA ASN A 84 -7.21 3.36 31.14
C ASN A 84 -6.96 2.16 30.23
N ILE A 85 -6.11 1.24 30.68
CA ILE A 85 -5.76 0.04 29.93
C ILE A 85 -7.01 -0.80 29.57
N SER A 86 -8.01 -0.81 30.46
CA SER A 86 -9.26 -1.54 30.22
C SER A 86 -10.13 -0.94 29.09
N GLN A 87 -9.82 0.27 28.65
CA GLN A 87 -10.53 0.97 27.59
C GLN A 87 -9.80 0.95 26.25
N ILE A 88 -8.66 0.24 26.18
CA ILE A 88 -7.97 0.04 24.90
C ILE A 88 -8.89 -0.82 24.02
N PRO A 89 -9.35 -0.31 22.86
CA PRO A 89 -10.17 -1.09 21.97
C PRO A 89 -9.38 -2.32 21.47
N PRO A 90 -10.06 -3.44 21.26
CA PRO A 90 -9.41 -4.59 20.63
C PRO A 90 -8.88 -4.20 19.26
N MET A 91 -7.83 -4.88 18.83
CA MET A 91 -7.28 -4.72 17.47
C MET A 91 -8.40 -4.94 16.44
N ASN A 92 -8.45 -4.10 15.42
CA ASN A 92 -9.44 -4.24 14.35
C ASN A 92 -9.24 -5.59 13.64
N ALA A 93 -10.33 -6.23 13.21
CA ALA A 93 -10.29 -7.52 12.52
C ALA A 93 -9.42 -7.51 11.24
N GLU A 94 -9.23 -6.35 10.62
CA GLU A 94 -8.36 -6.17 9.45
C GLU A 94 -6.90 -5.95 9.82
N GLU A 95 -6.58 -5.72 11.09
CA GLU A 95 -5.21 -5.48 11.54
C GLU A 95 -4.50 -6.80 11.81
N ALA A 96 -3.30 -6.93 11.28
CA ALA A 96 -2.45 -8.08 11.51
C ALA A 96 -0.96 -7.69 11.52
N GLU A 97 -0.14 -8.42 12.29
CA GLU A 97 1.32 -8.23 12.24
C GLU A 97 1.89 -8.64 10.88
N ASP A 98 1.29 -9.64 10.25
CA ASP A 98 1.61 -10.06 8.88
C ASP A 98 0.91 -9.13 7.88
N CYS A 99 1.46 -7.95 7.69
CA CYS A 99 0.82 -6.84 6.98
C CYS A 99 1.64 -6.25 5.82
N LEU A 100 2.87 -6.72 5.59
CA LEU A 100 3.76 -6.13 4.59
C LEU A 100 3.39 -6.54 3.17
N PHE A 101 2.28 -5.98 2.72
CA PHE A 101 1.72 -6.17 1.38
C PHE A 101 1.66 -4.86 0.62
N LEU A 102 1.77 -4.95 -0.70
CA LEU A 102 1.55 -3.85 -1.62
C LEU A 102 0.52 -4.23 -2.68
N ASP A 103 -0.07 -3.20 -3.27
CA ASP A 103 -0.94 -3.32 -4.44
C ASP A 103 -0.30 -2.64 -5.63
N VAL A 104 -0.52 -3.23 -6.80
CA VAL A 104 -0.06 -2.68 -8.08
C VAL A 104 -1.25 -2.54 -9.01
N VAL A 105 -1.55 -1.31 -9.40
CA VAL A 105 -2.61 -1.00 -10.36
C VAL A 105 -1.96 -0.64 -11.70
N VAL A 106 -2.27 -1.41 -12.73
CA VAL A 106 -1.63 -1.32 -14.04
C VAL A 106 -2.67 -0.96 -15.10
N PRO A 107 -2.56 0.18 -15.80
CA PRO A 107 -3.38 0.47 -16.96
C PRO A 107 -3.36 -0.66 -17.97
N ARG A 108 -4.53 -0.97 -18.55
CA ARG A 108 -4.66 -2.09 -19.47
C ARG A 108 -3.74 -1.96 -20.70
N ARG A 109 -3.57 -0.74 -21.20
CA ARG A 109 -2.66 -0.48 -22.34
C ARG A 109 -1.22 -0.81 -21.99
N ILE A 110 -0.73 -0.41 -20.83
CA ILE A 110 0.62 -0.74 -20.34
C ILE A 110 0.76 -2.25 -20.20
N PHE A 111 -0.20 -2.91 -19.57
CA PHE A 111 -0.17 -4.35 -19.35
C PHE A 111 -0.12 -5.13 -20.67
N SER A 112 -0.94 -4.75 -21.66
CA SER A 112 -0.95 -5.39 -22.97
C SER A 112 0.37 -5.22 -23.72
N LYS A 113 1.00 -4.03 -23.64
CA LYS A 113 2.32 -3.78 -24.22
C LYS A 113 3.43 -4.63 -23.58
N MET A 114 3.30 -4.93 -22.29
CA MET A 114 4.25 -5.79 -21.58
C MET A 114 4.15 -7.27 -21.95
N GLN A 115 2.99 -7.71 -22.44
CA GLN A 115 2.75 -9.10 -22.86
C GLN A 115 3.09 -9.36 -24.33
N GLY A 116 3.25 -8.30 -25.12
CA GLY A 116 3.65 -8.43 -26.53
C GLY A 116 5.03 -9.07 -26.70
N PRO A 117 5.33 -9.62 -27.88
CA PRO A 117 6.64 -10.16 -28.16
C PRO A 117 7.70 -9.09 -27.88
N ARG A 118 8.64 -9.38 -26.99
CA ARG A 118 9.81 -8.54 -26.81
C ARG A 118 10.64 -8.63 -28.09
N ILE A 119 10.45 -7.69 -28.99
CA ILE A 119 11.37 -7.50 -30.11
C ILE A 119 12.69 -7.07 -29.45
N ARG A 120 13.58 -8.04 -29.22
CA ARG A 120 14.98 -7.71 -29.00
C ARG A 120 15.47 -7.11 -30.32
N SER A 121 15.47 -5.80 -30.41
CA SER A 121 16.28 -5.17 -31.45
C SER A 121 17.73 -5.38 -31.02
N ASP A 122 18.44 -6.26 -31.72
CA ASP A 122 19.89 -6.47 -31.58
C ASP A 122 20.70 -5.24 -32.03
N LYS A 123 20.03 -4.14 -32.32
CA LYS A 123 20.64 -2.84 -32.52
C LYS A 123 20.58 -2.13 -31.19
N GLU A 124 21.72 -1.89 -30.61
CA GLU A 124 21.99 -0.90 -29.56
C GLU A 124 21.29 0.41 -29.93
N SER A 125 20.01 0.53 -29.62
CA SER A 125 19.33 1.82 -29.72
C SER A 125 19.90 2.67 -28.59
N GLU A 126 20.49 3.80 -28.90
CA GLU A 126 21.05 4.78 -27.97
C GLU A 126 20.06 5.27 -26.88
N HIS A 127 18.82 4.81 -26.96
CA HIS A 127 17.81 5.07 -25.95
C HIS A 127 17.21 3.74 -25.45
N PRO A 128 17.46 3.36 -24.19
CA PRO A 128 16.76 2.23 -23.59
C PRO A 128 15.25 2.46 -23.72
N ALA A 129 14.51 1.44 -24.15
CA ALA A 129 13.06 1.52 -24.24
C ALA A 129 12.50 2.13 -22.96
N LYS A 130 11.87 3.31 -23.06
CA LYS A 130 11.31 4.00 -21.89
C LYS A 130 10.31 3.06 -21.24
N GLY A 131 10.58 2.64 -20.01
CA GLY A 131 9.64 1.90 -19.19
C GLY A 131 8.38 2.71 -18.91
N ALA A 132 7.32 2.04 -18.45
CA ALA A 132 6.12 2.75 -17.99
C ALA A 132 6.44 3.57 -16.73
N PRO A 133 5.91 4.80 -16.62
CA PRO A 133 6.05 5.58 -15.39
C PRO A 133 5.41 4.83 -14.21
N VAL A 134 6.01 4.96 -13.03
CA VAL A 134 5.49 4.36 -11.79
C VAL A 134 5.30 5.46 -10.76
N LEU A 135 4.11 5.53 -10.18
CA LEU A 135 3.80 6.36 -9.03
C LEU A 135 3.72 5.47 -7.81
N VAL A 136 4.57 5.72 -6.83
CA VAL A 136 4.54 5.02 -5.55
C VAL A 136 3.84 5.90 -4.53
N TRP A 137 2.74 5.41 -3.99
CA TRP A 137 1.98 6.08 -2.94
C TRP A 137 2.38 5.51 -1.57
N ILE A 138 2.86 6.39 -0.72
CA ILE A 138 3.15 6.08 0.69
C ILE A 138 2.10 6.85 1.48
N ASP A 139 1.24 6.11 2.15
CA ASP A 139 0.12 6.70 2.86
C ASP A 139 0.59 7.55 4.03
N GLY A 140 -0.19 8.59 4.36
CA GLY A 140 0.07 9.45 5.50
C GLY A 140 -0.39 8.82 6.82
N GLY A 141 -0.51 9.62 7.88
CA GLY A 141 -1.05 9.18 9.17
C GLY A 141 -0.11 9.39 10.35
N GLY A 142 0.89 10.28 10.22
CA GLY A 142 1.78 10.69 11.31
C GLY A 142 2.60 9.55 11.90
N PHE A 143 2.96 8.56 11.10
CA PHE A 143 3.65 7.32 11.50
C PHE A 143 2.86 6.44 12.50
N SER A 144 1.61 6.76 12.76
CA SER A 144 0.77 6.05 13.73
C SER A 144 -0.37 5.27 13.07
N ALA A 145 -0.82 5.71 11.92
CA ALA A 145 -1.94 5.12 11.18
C ALA A 145 -1.68 5.22 9.68
N GLY A 146 -2.60 4.69 8.88
CA GLY A 146 -2.55 4.70 7.43
C GLY A 146 -2.35 3.31 6.82
N TYR A 147 -2.92 3.10 5.64
CA TYR A 147 -2.84 1.82 4.94
C TYR A 147 -3.10 2.00 3.43
N LYS A 148 -2.64 1.08 2.63
CA LYS A 148 -2.62 1.14 1.15
C LYS A 148 -3.98 1.34 0.46
N HIS A 149 -5.10 1.07 1.14
CA HIS A 149 -6.46 1.23 0.60
C HIS A 149 -7.15 2.52 1.03
N GLU A 150 -6.53 3.34 1.86
CA GLU A 150 -7.15 4.56 2.38
C GLU A 150 -7.47 5.56 1.27
N GLN A 151 -6.61 5.63 0.25
CA GLN A 151 -6.82 6.48 -0.90
C GLN A 151 -7.01 5.62 -2.17
N PRO A 152 -8.24 5.49 -2.68
CA PRO A 152 -8.50 4.68 -3.86
C PRO A 152 -7.86 5.30 -5.12
N PRO A 153 -7.04 4.56 -5.87
CA PRO A 153 -6.30 5.08 -7.01
C PRO A 153 -7.13 5.24 -8.29
N ALA A 154 -8.37 4.74 -8.32
CA ALA A 154 -9.19 4.63 -9.51
C ALA A 154 -9.28 5.92 -10.34
N GLY A 155 -9.63 7.03 -9.68
CA GLY A 155 -9.75 8.33 -10.33
C GLY A 155 -8.43 8.82 -10.93
N LEU A 156 -7.34 8.67 -10.16
CA LEU A 156 -6.01 9.11 -10.56
C LEU A 156 -5.48 8.30 -11.74
N VAL A 157 -5.57 6.97 -11.66
CA VAL A 157 -5.14 6.06 -12.71
C VAL A 157 -5.96 6.26 -13.99
N THR A 158 -7.28 6.41 -13.87
CA THR A 158 -8.16 6.68 -15.02
C THR A 158 -7.80 8.02 -15.67
N ARG A 159 -7.63 9.08 -14.88
CA ARG A 159 -7.29 10.41 -15.39
C ARG A 159 -5.92 10.49 -16.04
N SER A 160 -4.98 9.62 -15.67
CA SER A 160 -3.64 9.56 -16.26
C SER A 160 -3.64 9.03 -17.70
N GLN A 161 -4.72 8.38 -18.13
CA GLN A 161 -4.87 7.79 -19.45
C GLN A 161 -5.57 8.77 -20.40
N SER A 162 -5.11 8.88 -21.63
CA SER A 162 -5.72 9.64 -22.73
C SER A 162 -5.44 8.92 -24.05
N GLU A 163 -5.87 9.48 -25.18
CA GLU A 163 -5.59 8.91 -26.50
C GLU A 163 -4.10 8.74 -26.74
N ASP A 164 -3.30 9.73 -26.32
CA ASP A 164 -1.86 9.77 -26.54
C ASP A 164 -1.01 9.30 -25.35
N ARG A 165 -1.64 8.94 -24.21
CA ARG A 165 -0.95 8.55 -22.99
C ARG A 165 -1.49 7.26 -22.43
N ASP A 166 -0.59 6.32 -22.17
CA ASP A 166 -0.95 5.02 -21.57
C ASP A 166 -1.23 5.10 -20.06
N GLY A 167 -0.92 6.23 -19.43
CA GLY A 167 -1.00 6.40 -18.00
C GLY A 167 0.27 5.98 -17.27
N PHE A 168 0.14 5.68 -15.98
CA PHE A 168 1.22 5.20 -15.11
C PHE A 168 0.78 4.01 -14.28
N ILE A 169 1.74 3.22 -13.84
CA ILE A 169 1.54 2.14 -12.86
C ILE A 169 1.47 2.79 -11.48
N TYR A 170 0.42 2.46 -10.72
CA TYR A 170 0.28 2.92 -9.34
C TYR A 170 0.66 1.79 -8.39
N VAL A 171 1.46 2.11 -7.38
CA VAL A 171 1.86 1.16 -6.33
C VAL A 171 1.54 1.79 -4.98
N ALA A 172 0.77 1.11 -4.16
CA ALA A 172 0.54 1.49 -2.77
C ALA A 172 0.96 0.36 -1.83
N MET A 173 1.50 0.69 -0.68
CA MET A 173 2.01 -0.31 0.26
C MET A 173 1.57 -0.03 1.68
N ASN A 174 1.31 -1.11 2.42
CA ASN A 174 1.28 -1.02 3.86
C ASN A 174 2.70 -0.90 4.40
N TYR A 175 2.87 -0.20 5.49
CA TYR A 175 4.11 -0.19 6.26
C TYR A 175 3.80 -0.25 7.75
N ARG A 176 4.73 -0.72 8.54
CA ARG A 176 4.57 -0.78 9.98
C ARG A 176 4.55 0.63 10.57
N ALA A 177 3.55 0.91 11.39
CA ALA A 177 3.34 2.20 12.02
C ALA A 177 3.44 2.10 13.55
N GLY A 178 3.51 3.24 14.22
CA GLY A 178 3.55 3.35 15.67
C GLY A 178 4.70 2.57 16.30
N LEU A 179 4.43 1.93 17.43
CA LEU A 179 5.41 1.15 18.20
C LEU A 179 6.03 -0.01 17.41
N PHE A 180 5.32 -0.53 16.42
CA PHE A 180 5.80 -1.64 15.56
C PHE A 180 6.74 -1.18 14.45
N CYS A 181 6.84 0.13 14.22
CA CYS A 181 7.87 0.70 13.37
C CYS A 181 9.20 0.66 14.12
N LYS A 182 10.21 0.01 13.56
CA LYS A 182 11.55 0.13 14.12
C LYS A 182 12.00 1.57 13.93
N LEU A 183 12.02 2.33 15.00
CA LEU A 183 12.80 3.55 15.04
C LEU A 183 14.26 3.12 14.80
N LEU A 184 14.81 3.64 13.73
CA LEU A 184 16.18 3.35 13.29
C LEU A 184 17.15 3.50 14.47
N SER A 185 17.78 2.42 14.82
CA SER A 185 19.01 2.42 15.61
C SER A 185 20.20 2.53 14.68
#